data_47f6957cb07a2927ebe4a521654b28fb
#
_entry.id   47f6957cb07a2927ebe4a521654b28fb
#
_cell.length_a   1.000
_cell.length_b   1.000
_cell.length_c   1.000
_cell.angle_alpha   90.00
_cell.angle_beta   90.00
_cell.angle_gamma   90.00
#
_symmetry.space_group_name_H-M   'P 1'
#
loop_
_entity.id
_entity.type
_entity.pdbx_description
1 polymer ?
#
loop_
_entity_poly.entity_id
_entity_poly.type
_entity_poly.pdbx_seq_one_letter_code
_entity_poly.pdbx_strand_id
1 'polypeptide(L)'
;MGLEERLVEEMKQAMKSNDKAKLSTIRMIRSAVKNKEIDQRKPLDDEAILRVIQGMVKKSEESIEQFKAGGRMDLVEKETKEIEIMKSYLPQPLSREEVLKVIDQTIEETQASSLKDLGKVMKTVMPKLGGKVDGTLVNQLVKERLSP
;
A
#
# COMPACT_ATOMS: atom_id res chain seq x y z
N MET A 1 14.99 5.09 12.41
CA MET A 1 14.42 3.85 12.96
C MET A 1 13.85 3.01 11.83
N GLY A 2 14.30 1.78 11.73
CA GLY A 2 13.80 0.84 10.73
C GLY A 2 12.38 0.37 11.02
N LEU A 3 11.72 -0.17 10.00
CA LEU A 3 10.34 -0.63 10.12
C LEU A 3 10.20 -1.78 11.13
N GLU A 4 11.15 -2.71 11.15
CA GLU A 4 11.14 -3.81 12.12
C GLU A 4 11.23 -3.29 13.56
N GLU A 5 12.11 -2.33 13.82
CA GLU A 5 12.24 -1.71 15.14
C GLU A 5 10.95 -0.99 15.54
N ARG A 6 10.32 -0.31 14.59
CA ARG A 6 9.03 0.36 14.79
C ARG A 6 7.95 -0.66 15.16
N LEU A 7 7.89 -1.79 14.48
CA LEU A 7 6.92 -2.85 14.78
C LEU A 7 7.11 -3.38 16.21
N VAL A 8 8.36 -3.64 16.61
CA VAL A 8 8.67 -4.11 17.96
C VAL A 8 8.27 -3.08 19.01
N GLU A 9 8.60 -1.81 18.80
CA GLU A 9 8.28 -0.74 19.73
C GLU A 9 6.78 -0.54 19.90
N GLU A 10 6.03 -0.51 18.79
CA GLU A 10 4.58 -0.36 18.82
C GLU A 10 3.90 -1.60 19.40
N MET A 11 4.49 -2.78 19.21
CA MET A 11 4.00 -4.00 19.86
C MET A 11 4.10 -3.86 21.40
N LYS A 12 5.22 -3.40 21.90
CA LYS A 12 5.41 -3.17 23.34
C LYS A 12 4.42 -2.15 23.89
N GLN A 13 4.19 -1.06 23.15
CA GLN A 13 3.21 -0.04 23.53
C GLN A 13 1.79 -0.61 23.56
N ALA A 14 1.43 -1.43 22.57
CA ALA A 14 0.12 -2.06 22.52
C ALA A 14 -0.08 -3.03 23.70
N MET A 15 0.96 -3.71 24.12
CA MET A 15 0.92 -4.55 25.33
C MET A 15 0.64 -3.73 26.58
N LYS A 16 1.35 -2.60 26.74
CA LYS A 16 1.19 -1.72 27.89
C LYS A 16 -0.19 -1.06 27.95
N SER A 17 -0.72 -0.65 26.80
CA SER A 17 -2.02 0.02 26.70
C SER A 17 -3.19 -0.95 26.61
N ASN A 18 -2.91 -2.25 26.57
CA ASN A 18 -3.91 -3.31 26.42
C ASN A 18 -4.74 -3.18 25.14
N ASP A 19 -4.10 -2.70 24.07
CA ASP A 19 -4.71 -2.61 22.73
C ASP A 19 -4.58 -3.96 22.03
N LYS A 20 -5.57 -4.81 22.23
CA LYS A 20 -5.56 -6.20 21.76
C LYS A 20 -5.55 -6.30 20.24
N ALA A 21 -6.33 -5.45 19.57
CA ALA A 21 -6.43 -5.47 18.09
C ALA A 21 -5.08 -5.10 17.47
N LYS A 22 -4.45 -4.03 17.96
CA LYS A 22 -3.15 -3.60 17.46
C LYS A 22 -2.06 -4.62 17.75
N LEU A 23 -2.05 -5.18 18.96
CA LEU A 23 -1.08 -6.21 19.35
C LEU A 23 -1.18 -7.44 18.48
N SER A 24 -2.41 -7.95 18.26
CA SER A 24 -2.66 -9.12 17.44
C SER A 24 -2.21 -8.89 16.00
N THR A 25 -2.54 -7.73 15.43
CA THR A 25 -2.20 -7.39 14.05
C THR A 25 -0.68 -7.28 13.86
N ILE A 26 0.00 -6.61 14.80
CA ILE A 26 1.47 -6.48 14.74
C ILE A 26 2.12 -7.86 14.83
N ARG A 27 1.62 -8.74 15.69
CA ARG A 27 2.14 -10.11 15.80
C ARG A 27 1.96 -10.88 14.50
N MET A 28 0.83 -10.71 13.82
CA MET A 28 0.59 -11.31 12.50
C MET A 28 1.60 -10.81 11.47
N ILE A 29 1.85 -9.51 11.44
CA ILE A 29 2.84 -8.92 10.52
C ILE A 29 4.23 -9.50 10.81
N ARG A 30 4.63 -9.52 12.07
CA ARG A 30 5.96 -10.03 12.45
C ARG A 30 6.13 -11.51 12.12
N SER A 31 5.08 -12.31 12.30
CA SER A 31 5.10 -13.72 11.94
C SER A 31 5.26 -13.91 10.43
N ALA A 32 4.54 -13.13 9.63
CA ALA A 32 4.64 -13.19 8.17
C ALA A 32 6.03 -12.76 7.70
N VAL A 33 6.60 -11.72 8.30
CA VAL A 33 7.96 -11.27 8.00
C VAL A 33 8.98 -12.37 8.34
N LYS A 34 8.85 -12.95 9.53
CA LYS A 34 9.78 -14.01 9.98
C LYS A 34 9.72 -15.25 9.07
N ASN A 35 8.52 -15.66 8.69
CA ASN A 35 8.35 -16.78 7.77
C ASN A 35 9.03 -16.50 6.42
N LYS A 36 8.89 -15.28 5.92
CA LYS A 36 9.53 -14.88 4.67
C LYS A 36 11.05 -14.87 4.80
N GLU A 37 11.57 -14.41 5.93
CA GLU A 37 13.01 -14.44 6.21
C GLU A 37 13.56 -15.85 6.25
N ILE A 38 12.81 -16.78 6.85
CA ILE A 38 13.19 -18.20 6.90
C ILE A 38 13.23 -18.78 5.49
N ASP A 39 12.21 -18.52 4.67
CA ASP A 39 12.12 -19.01 3.29
C ASP A 39 13.27 -18.50 2.43
N GLN A 40 13.62 -17.23 2.58
CA GLN A 40 14.68 -16.59 1.81
C GLN A 40 16.07 -16.76 2.43
N ARG A 41 16.14 -17.22 3.67
CA ARG A 41 17.38 -17.38 4.44
C ARG A 41 18.18 -16.09 4.59
N LYS A 42 17.48 -14.97 4.69
CA LYS A 42 18.07 -13.65 4.89
C LYS A 42 17.06 -12.69 5.53
N PRO A 43 17.53 -11.68 6.27
CA PRO A 43 16.66 -10.65 6.80
C PRO A 43 15.94 -9.86 5.68
N LEU A 44 14.75 -9.37 5.96
CA LEU A 44 14.02 -8.47 5.05
C LEU A 44 14.39 -7.02 5.37
N ASP A 45 14.63 -6.23 4.33
CA ASP A 45 14.75 -4.78 4.46
C ASP A 45 13.35 -4.15 4.56
N ASP A 46 13.31 -2.84 4.82
CA ASP A 46 12.05 -2.11 4.99
C ASP A 46 11.13 -2.25 3.77
N GLU A 47 11.68 -2.16 2.58
CA GLU A 47 10.92 -2.28 1.34
C GLU A 47 10.27 -3.66 1.21
N ALA A 48 11.01 -4.71 1.55
CA ALA A 48 10.50 -6.09 1.53
C ALA A 48 9.40 -6.28 2.59
N ILE A 49 9.56 -5.69 3.78
CA ILE A 49 8.55 -5.73 4.84
C ILE A 49 7.26 -5.03 4.36
N LEU A 50 7.38 -3.88 3.70
CA LEU A 50 6.22 -3.17 3.15
C LEU A 50 5.47 -4.03 2.13
N ARG A 51 6.19 -4.79 1.30
CA ARG A 51 5.55 -5.71 0.35
C ARG A 51 4.79 -6.84 1.05
N VAL A 52 5.32 -7.35 2.15
CA VAL A 52 4.63 -8.36 2.97
C VAL A 52 3.33 -7.77 3.51
N ILE A 53 3.38 -6.55 4.06
CA ILE A 53 2.19 -5.87 4.59
C ILE A 53 1.16 -5.62 3.49
N GLN A 54 1.57 -5.15 2.31
CA GLN A 54 0.68 -4.95 1.17
C GLN A 54 -0.04 -6.22 0.77
N GLY A 55 0.68 -7.35 0.74
CA GLY A 55 0.07 -8.66 0.45
C GLY A 55 -0.94 -9.08 1.51
N MET A 56 -0.67 -8.80 2.77
CA MET A 56 -1.60 -9.07 3.87
C MET A 56 -2.87 -8.23 3.77
N VAL A 57 -2.74 -6.95 3.43
CA VAL A 57 -3.89 -6.05 3.21
C VAL A 57 -4.78 -6.58 2.10
N LYS A 58 -4.20 -6.95 0.97
CA LYS A 58 -4.94 -7.51 -0.17
C LYS A 58 -5.70 -8.77 0.23
N LYS A 59 -5.05 -9.66 0.97
CA LYS A 59 -5.66 -10.90 1.44
C LYS A 59 -6.83 -10.64 2.39
N SER A 60 -6.68 -9.67 3.29
CA SER A 60 -7.74 -9.25 4.19
C SER A 60 -8.92 -8.63 3.45
N GLU A 61 -8.67 -7.84 2.41
CA GLU A 61 -9.73 -7.27 1.58
C GLU A 61 -10.53 -8.36 0.87
N GLU A 62 -9.86 -9.40 0.37
CA GLU A 62 -10.51 -10.56 -0.24
C GLU A 62 -11.37 -11.30 0.80
N SER A 63 -10.85 -11.47 2.02
CA SER A 63 -11.58 -12.10 3.11
C SER A 63 -12.85 -11.32 3.48
N ILE A 64 -12.77 -9.99 3.49
CA ILE A 64 -13.92 -9.12 3.78
C ILE A 64 -15.05 -9.39 2.77
N GLU A 65 -14.73 -9.50 1.48
CA GLU A 65 -15.73 -9.78 0.46
C GLU A 65 -16.43 -11.11 0.71
N GLN A 66 -15.67 -12.14 1.08
CA GLN A 66 -16.21 -13.45 1.41
C GLN A 66 -17.10 -13.41 2.66
N PHE A 67 -16.67 -12.69 3.70
CA PHE A 67 -17.44 -12.57 4.94
C PHE A 67 -18.72 -11.78 4.74
N LYS A 68 -18.71 -10.76 3.90
CA LYS A 68 -19.92 -10.01 3.51
C LYS A 68 -20.92 -10.92 2.82
N ALA A 69 -20.45 -11.71 1.86
CA ALA A 69 -21.30 -12.67 1.15
C ALA A 69 -21.92 -13.72 2.09
N GLY A 70 -21.19 -14.11 3.14
CA GLY A 70 -21.66 -15.06 4.14
C GLY A 70 -22.46 -14.43 5.29
N GLY A 71 -22.65 -13.11 5.28
CA GLY A 71 -23.38 -12.42 6.35
C GLY A 71 -22.63 -12.31 7.68
N ARG A 72 -21.32 -12.53 7.69
CA ARG A 72 -20.51 -12.50 8.90
C ARG A 72 -19.93 -11.10 9.13
N MET A 73 -20.79 -10.17 9.50
CA MET A 73 -20.39 -8.77 9.72
C MET A 73 -19.43 -8.60 10.90
N ASP A 74 -19.45 -9.49 11.88
CA ASP A 74 -18.50 -9.54 12.99
C ASP A 74 -17.06 -9.72 12.48
N LEU A 75 -16.86 -10.61 11.51
CA LEU A 75 -15.56 -10.86 10.90
C LEU A 75 -15.14 -9.73 9.95
N VAL A 76 -16.11 -9.12 9.26
CA VAL A 76 -15.86 -7.93 8.42
C VAL A 76 -15.29 -6.79 9.28
N GLU A 77 -15.88 -6.53 10.43
CA GLU A 77 -15.45 -5.47 11.34
C GLU A 77 -14.04 -5.75 11.87
N LYS A 78 -13.76 -6.98 12.25
CA LYS A 78 -12.44 -7.40 12.73
C LYS A 78 -11.37 -7.20 11.65
N GLU A 79 -11.61 -7.68 10.43
CA GLU A 79 -10.68 -7.57 9.31
C GLU A 79 -10.47 -6.10 8.92
N THR A 80 -11.52 -5.28 8.98
CA THR A 80 -11.43 -3.85 8.67
C THR A 80 -10.47 -3.14 9.64
N LYS A 81 -10.56 -3.45 10.93
CA LYS A 81 -9.64 -2.89 11.92
C LYS A 81 -8.19 -3.33 11.66
N GLU A 82 -7.99 -4.60 11.32
CA GLU A 82 -6.66 -5.12 11.01
C GLU A 82 -6.07 -4.39 9.79
N ILE A 83 -6.88 -4.16 8.76
CA ILE A 83 -6.45 -3.41 7.56
C ILE A 83 -6.04 -1.98 7.92
N GLU A 84 -6.80 -1.29 8.75
CA GLU A 84 -6.46 0.06 9.18
C GLU A 84 -5.10 0.11 9.87
N ILE A 85 -4.84 -0.86 10.75
CA ILE A 85 -3.55 -0.97 11.44
C ILE A 85 -2.42 -1.26 10.46
N MET A 86 -2.62 -2.22 9.55
CA MET A 86 -1.63 -2.56 8.53
C MET A 86 -1.32 -1.38 7.62
N LYS A 87 -2.33 -0.65 7.17
CA LYS A 87 -2.15 0.52 6.30
C LYS A 87 -1.41 1.66 6.98
N SER A 88 -1.43 1.73 8.31
CA SER A 88 -0.68 2.76 9.03
C SER A 88 0.84 2.63 8.85
N TYR A 89 1.33 1.46 8.45
CA TYR A 89 2.74 1.23 8.17
C TYR A 89 3.10 1.47 6.69
N LEU A 90 2.11 1.53 5.81
CA LEU A 90 2.34 1.75 4.39
C LEU A 90 2.47 3.24 4.08
N PRO A 91 3.22 3.61 3.03
CA PRO A 91 3.25 5.00 2.57
C PRO A 91 1.84 5.47 2.29
N GLN A 92 1.53 6.70 2.68
CA GLN A 92 0.22 7.28 2.38
C GLN A 92 0.05 7.39 0.88
N PRO A 93 -1.08 6.92 0.31
CA PRO A 93 -1.31 7.09 -1.11
C PRO A 93 -1.42 8.58 -1.45
N LEU A 94 -0.92 8.95 -2.62
CA LEU A 94 -1.05 10.32 -3.10
C LEU A 94 -2.50 10.60 -3.44
N SER A 95 -2.96 11.83 -3.13
CA SER A 95 -4.30 12.26 -3.51
C SER A 95 -4.39 12.40 -5.03
N ARG A 96 -5.61 12.37 -5.57
CA ARG A 96 -5.84 12.59 -7.00
C ARG A 96 -5.22 13.91 -7.45
N GLU A 97 -5.35 14.97 -6.66
CA GLU A 97 -4.80 16.29 -6.96
C GLU A 97 -3.27 16.26 -7.05
N GLU A 98 -2.61 15.58 -6.12
CA GLU A 98 -1.17 15.43 -6.13
C GLU A 98 -0.70 14.62 -7.34
N VAL A 99 -1.41 13.56 -7.70
CA VAL A 99 -1.11 12.75 -8.88
C VAL A 99 -1.25 13.59 -10.15
N LEU A 100 -2.35 14.34 -10.28
CA LEU A 100 -2.58 15.23 -11.44
C LEU A 100 -1.49 16.28 -11.58
N LYS A 101 -1.03 16.83 -10.46
CA LYS A 101 0.05 17.82 -10.47
C LYS A 101 1.33 17.25 -11.04
N VAL A 102 1.70 16.03 -10.62
CA VAL A 102 2.89 15.35 -11.13
C VAL A 102 2.72 15.00 -12.62
N ILE A 103 1.53 14.56 -13.03
CA ILE A 103 1.21 14.27 -14.43
C ILE A 103 1.36 15.52 -15.29
N ASP A 104 0.76 16.63 -14.87
CA ASP A 104 0.82 17.89 -15.63
C ASP A 104 2.28 18.38 -15.79
N GLN A 105 3.09 18.29 -14.73
CA GLN A 105 4.51 18.61 -14.80
C GLN A 105 5.25 17.71 -15.77
N THR A 106 4.93 16.42 -15.78
CA THR A 106 5.59 15.45 -16.67
C THR A 106 5.21 15.69 -18.12
N ILE A 107 3.94 16.02 -18.40
CA ILE A 107 3.47 16.37 -19.74
C ILE A 107 4.24 17.59 -20.25
N GLU A 108 4.42 18.61 -19.41
CA GLU A 108 5.17 19.81 -19.75
C GLU A 108 6.64 19.50 -20.03
N GLU A 109 7.28 18.73 -19.15
CA GLU A 109 8.70 18.34 -19.30
C GLU A 109 8.96 17.51 -20.57
N THR A 110 8.05 16.59 -20.89
CA THR A 110 8.18 15.72 -22.05
C THR A 110 7.64 16.33 -23.33
N GLN A 111 7.01 17.50 -23.24
CA GLN A 111 6.37 18.20 -24.36
C GLN A 111 5.33 17.32 -25.06
N ALA A 112 4.65 16.46 -24.29
CA ALA A 112 3.61 15.60 -24.80
C ALA A 112 2.40 16.42 -25.26
N SER A 113 1.79 16.07 -26.38
CA SER A 113 0.71 16.85 -27.00
C SER A 113 -0.51 16.00 -27.37
N SER A 114 -0.40 14.69 -27.38
CA SER A 114 -1.49 13.82 -27.82
C SER A 114 -1.39 12.44 -27.19
N LEU A 115 -2.42 11.61 -27.41
CA LEU A 115 -2.45 10.22 -26.94
C LEU A 115 -1.29 9.38 -27.49
N LYS A 116 -0.66 9.80 -28.59
CA LYS A 116 0.53 9.13 -29.12
C LYS A 116 1.70 9.17 -28.13
N ASP A 117 1.71 10.14 -27.26
CA ASP A 117 2.77 10.33 -26.26
C ASP A 117 2.47 9.62 -24.92
N LEU A 118 1.35 8.87 -24.84
CA LEU A 118 0.92 8.19 -23.62
C LEU A 118 2.03 7.31 -23.03
N GLY A 119 2.65 6.47 -23.85
CA GLY A 119 3.71 5.57 -23.39
C GLY A 119 4.92 6.33 -22.83
N LYS A 120 5.29 7.42 -23.48
CA LYS A 120 6.41 8.29 -23.05
C LYS A 120 6.11 8.94 -21.70
N VAL A 121 4.90 9.47 -21.53
CA VAL A 121 4.46 10.10 -20.28
C VAL A 121 4.40 9.06 -19.16
N MET A 122 3.81 7.89 -19.42
CA MET A 122 3.71 6.82 -18.42
C MET A 122 5.09 6.35 -17.97
N LYS A 123 6.00 6.16 -18.89
CA LYS A 123 7.38 5.74 -18.59
C LYS A 123 8.11 6.76 -17.70
N THR A 124 7.81 8.03 -17.87
CA THR A 124 8.46 9.13 -17.11
C THR A 124 7.76 9.38 -15.77
N VAL A 125 6.42 9.31 -15.72
CA VAL A 125 5.65 9.66 -14.53
C VAL A 125 5.66 8.55 -13.47
N MET A 126 5.62 7.28 -13.87
CA MET A 126 5.53 6.17 -12.91
C MET A 126 6.68 6.13 -11.91
N PRO A 127 7.96 6.32 -12.32
CA PRO A 127 9.05 6.40 -11.35
C PRO A 127 8.94 7.57 -10.36
N LYS A 128 8.38 8.70 -10.80
CA LYS A 128 8.17 9.87 -9.94
C LYS A 128 7.13 9.61 -8.86
N LEU A 129 6.11 8.83 -9.17
CA LEU A 129 5.03 8.51 -8.25
C LEU A 129 5.37 7.34 -7.32
N GLY A 130 6.30 6.49 -7.75
CA GLY A 130 6.71 5.32 -6.97
C GLY A 130 5.56 4.35 -6.75
N GLY A 131 5.55 3.67 -5.60
CA GLY A 131 4.49 2.73 -5.23
C GLY A 131 3.29 3.36 -4.55
N LYS A 132 3.13 4.68 -4.62
CA LYS A 132 2.09 5.44 -3.89
C LYS A 132 0.80 5.59 -4.66
N VAL A 133 0.68 5.00 -5.83
CA VAL A 133 -0.50 5.13 -6.70
C VAL A 133 -0.74 3.82 -7.45
N ASP A 134 -2.01 3.66 -7.88
CA ASP A 134 -2.40 2.57 -8.77
C ASP A 134 -2.08 2.98 -10.22
N GLY A 135 -1.31 2.13 -10.92
CA GLY A 135 -0.92 2.38 -12.31
C GLY A 135 -2.12 2.51 -13.26
N THR A 136 -3.22 1.81 -12.99
CA THR A 136 -4.45 1.92 -13.79
C THR A 136 -5.06 3.31 -13.68
N LEU A 137 -5.11 3.86 -12.48
CA LEU A 137 -5.61 5.22 -12.24
C LEU A 137 -4.72 6.25 -12.95
N VAL A 138 -3.40 6.11 -12.83
CA VAL A 138 -2.45 7.03 -13.49
C VAL A 138 -2.63 6.99 -15.00
N ASN A 139 -2.75 5.80 -15.58
CA ASN A 139 -2.98 5.63 -17.02
C ASN A 139 -4.24 6.37 -17.48
N GLN A 140 -5.34 6.20 -16.73
CA GLN A 140 -6.61 6.87 -17.03
C GLN A 140 -6.46 8.40 -16.95
N LEU A 141 -5.81 8.91 -15.91
CA LEU A 141 -5.62 10.36 -15.74
C LEU A 141 -4.73 10.95 -16.84
N VAL A 142 -3.68 10.25 -17.24
CA VAL A 142 -2.81 10.69 -18.33
C VAL A 142 -3.59 10.73 -19.65
N LYS A 143 -4.39 9.70 -19.92
CA LYS A 143 -5.27 9.68 -21.11
C LYS A 143 -6.21 10.88 -21.14
N GLU A 144 -6.85 11.19 -20.01
CA GLU A 144 -7.76 12.35 -19.91
C GLU A 144 -7.02 13.64 -20.21
N ARG A 145 -5.80 13.81 -19.70
CA ARG A 145 -5.00 15.02 -19.91
C ARG A 145 -4.49 15.16 -21.35
N LEU A 146 -4.23 14.06 -22.03
CA LEU A 146 -3.72 14.07 -23.40
C LEU A 146 -4.83 14.06 -24.46
N SER A 147 -6.07 13.82 -24.06
CA SER A 147 -7.21 13.87 -24.95
C SER A 147 -7.58 15.32 -25.31
N PRO A 148 -7.95 15.58 -26.56
CA PRO A 148 -8.38 16.92 -26.98
C PRO A 148 -9.67 17.39 -26.28
#